data_22aa122e2242e5b2e740933a55005eca
#
_entry.id   22aa122e2242e5b2e740933a55005eca
#
_cell.length_a   1.000
_cell.length_b   1.000
_cell.length_c   1.000
_cell.angle_alpha   90.00
_cell.angle_beta   90.00
_cell.angle_gamma   90.00
#
_symmetry.space_group_name_H-M   'P 1'
#
loop_
_entity.id
_entity.type
_entity.pdbx_description
1 polymer ?
#
loop_
_entity_poly.entity_id
_entity_poly.type
_entity_poly.pdbx_seq_one_letter_code
_entity_poly.pdbx_strand_id
1 'polypeptide(L)'
;MNNFFTTLTFLFITYFSFSQSYESKIDSIVSLQYSANEPGITILVAKDGKAIYKKALGKSNLELNIPIEVNSVFQIGSITKQFTAVSILMLAEQGKLNIEDKIGKYIPEYIEVGRDITIHHLLNHTSGIKNKTPLSEKNYTSRMDRSPKELITYFKDEPLAFMPGEKFKYSNAGYILLGQIIETISKQSYGQFIQENIFDKIGMTSSYCGDMKQVIPNRSTGYIIKQNEFVKSDYMNLSLAYSAGAILSTTEDLLKWQNALLQNTLLKESSIKQAMTPTLLNSGKKIPYGYGFRFSRLGNSPVVAHTGSTKGFTSIALLLPQENMYITVLTNCNCKNVNNVAKQVAELFVTSPDVNKVSAVTKTIEQEKKSIAVSSEILNNYTGTYEVKPNVNLTIGLDNTNQLYLLAPGQTKKVELFAETQNHFFVKIVDAEITFNKNETNNVISLTLNQSGRKIIAKKN
;
A
#
# COMPACT_ATOMS: atom_id res chain seq x y z
N MET A 1 39.93 -20.93 33.17
CA MET A 1 39.19 -21.19 31.89
C MET A 1 37.66 -21.18 32.04
N ASN A 2 37.11 -20.72 33.18
CA ASN A 2 35.65 -20.80 33.45
C ASN A 2 34.88 -19.47 33.29
N ASN A 3 35.52 -18.36 32.91
CA ASN A 3 34.84 -17.06 32.83
C ASN A 3 34.42 -16.65 31.42
N PHE A 4 34.76 -17.44 30.39
CA PHE A 4 34.42 -17.10 28.99
C PHE A 4 33.05 -17.63 28.55
N PHE A 5 32.54 -18.67 29.24
CA PHE A 5 31.22 -19.28 28.87
C PHE A 5 30.02 -18.49 29.44
N THR A 6 30.22 -17.76 30.54
CA THR A 6 29.10 -17.03 31.20
C THR A 6 28.76 -15.74 30.45
N THR A 7 29.70 -15.11 29.77
CA THR A 7 29.47 -13.86 29.04
C THR A 7 28.75 -14.07 27.70
N LEU A 8 28.94 -15.24 27.05
CA LEU A 8 28.29 -15.57 25.79
C LEU A 8 26.80 -15.89 25.95
N THR A 9 26.42 -16.47 27.09
CA THR A 9 25.01 -16.83 27.39
C THR A 9 24.16 -15.58 27.67
N PHE A 10 24.74 -14.53 28.25
CA PHE A 10 24.03 -13.27 28.51
C PHE A 10 23.73 -12.46 27.25
N LEU A 11 24.60 -12.52 26.23
CA LEU A 11 24.41 -11.79 24.96
C LEU A 11 23.28 -12.42 24.13
N PHE A 12 23.06 -13.73 24.22
CA PHE A 12 22.00 -14.43 23.49
C PHE A 12 20.60 -14.14 24.09
N ILE A 13 20.49 -13.95 25.40
CA ILE A 13 19.21 -13.71 26.09
C ILE A 13 18.67 -12.29 25.77
N THR A 14 19.56 -11.30 25.60
CA THR A 14 19.16 -9.93 25.27
C THR A 14 18.62 -9.79 23.83
N TYR A 15 19.11 -10.59 22.88
CA TYR A 15 18.56 -10.59 21.50
C TYR A 15 17.16 -11.20 21.44
N PHE A 16 16.87 -12.24 22.21
CA PHE A 16 15.53 -12.85 22.27
C PHE A 16 14.48 -11.91 22.91
N SER A 17 14.84 -11.14 23.89
CA SER A 17 13.91 -10.21 24.56
C SER A 17 13.48 -9.03 23.66
N PHE A 18 14.36 -8.56 22.76
CA PHE A 18 14.02 -7.51 21.79
C PHE A 18 13.10 -8.01 20.68
N SER A 19 13.26 -9.25 20.22
CA SER A 19 12.39 -9.86 19.19
C SER A 19 10.95 -9.97 19.66
N GLN A 20 10.71 -10.48 20.85
CA GLN A 20 9.36 -10.59 21.44
C GLN A 20 8.62 -9.26 21.55
N SER A 21 9.33 -8.17 21.80
CA SER A 21 8.74 -6.83 21.91
C SER A 21 8.13 -6.32 20.59
N TYR A 22 8.74 -6.57 19.45
CA TYR A 22 8.21 -6.12 18.15
C TYR A 22 7.08 -7.01 17.65
N GLU A 23 7.19 -8.31 17.79
CA GLU A 23 6.14 -9.27 17.40
C GLU A 23 4.81 -8.94 18.09
N SER A 24 4.83 -8.75 19.41
CA SER A 24 3.63 -8.40 20.20
C SER A 24 3.00 -7.07 19.73
N LYS A 25 3.80 -6.07 19.40
CA LYS A 25 3.33 -4.78 18.88
C LYS A 25 2.70 -4.94 17.50
N ILE A 26 3.34 -5.70 16.61
CA ILE A 26 2.81 -5.98 15.26
C ILE A 26 1.50 -6.77 15.37
N ASP A 27 1.45 -7.77 16.26
CA ASP A 27 0.23 -8.53 16.55
C ASP A 27 -0.93 -7.63 16.97
N SER A 28 -0.65 -6.66 17.84
CA SER A 28 -1.65 -5.69 18.29
C SER A 28 -2.14 -4.81 17.11
N ILE A 29 -1.23 -4.30 16.27
CA ILE A 29 -1.58 -3.48 15.09
C ILE A 29 -2.48 -4.28 14.14
N VAL A 30 -2.17 -5.55 13.87
CA VAL A 30 -2.94 -6.41 12.97
C VAL A 30 -4.30 -6.74 13.56
N SER A 31 -4.38 -7.16 14.83
CA SER A 31 -5.62 -7.57 15.48
C SER A 31 -6.60 -6.43 15.74
N LEU A 32 -6.13 -5.18 15.75
CA LEU A 32 -7.02 -4.00 15.79
C LEU A 32 -7.85 -3.83 14.50
N GLN A 33 -7.38 -4.33 13.37
CA GLN A 33 -8.00 -4.10 12.05
C GLN A 33 -8.55 -5.37 11.41
N TYR A 34 -8.10 -6.56 11.84
CA TYR A 34 -8.46 -7.86 11.26
C TYR A 34 -8.89 -8.82 12.35
N SER A 35 -9.86 -9.69 12.06
CA SER A 35 -10.32 -10.76 12.94
C SER A 35 -10.25 -12.12 12.25
N ALA A 36 -10.33 -13.20 13.06
CA ALA A 36 -10.20 -14.57 12.56
C ALA A 36 -11.33 -15.01 11.61
N ASN A 37 -12.51 -14.37 11.69
CA ASN A 37 -13.71 -14.74 10.93
C ASN A 37 -14.05 -13.78 9.80
N GLU A 38 -13.16 -12.87 9.44
CA GLU A 38 -13.30 -11.90 8.35
C GLU A 38 -12.32 -12.22 7.21
N PRO A 39 -12.49 -11.58 6.01
CA PRO A 39 -11.44 -11.61 5.00
C PRO A 39 -10.11 -11.19 5.61
N GLY A 40 -9.05 -11.90 5.25
CA GLY A 40 -7.84 -11.89 6.02
C GLY A 40 -6.69 -11.08 5.44
N ILE A 41 -5.57 -11.19 6.10
CA ILE A 41 -4.33 -10.50 5.84
C ILE A 41 -3.14 -11.46 5.97
N THR A 42 -2.14 -11.28 5.12
CA THR A 42 -0.79 -11.75 5.38
C THR A 42 0.16 -10.56 5.49
N ILE A 43 1.06 -10.61 6.45
CA ILE A 43 2.10 -9.62 6.67
C ILE A 43 3.46 -10.31 6.82
N LEU A 44 4.48 -9.72 6.21
CA LEU A 44 5.86 -10.11 6.39
C LEU A 44 6.69 -8.84 6.66
N VAL A 45 7.51 -8.91 7.70
CA VAL A 45 8.52 -7.89 8.01
C VAL A 45 9.89 -8.55 7.89
N ALA A 46 10.77 -7.92 7.14
CA ALA A 46 12.14 -8.39 6.96
C ALA A 46 13.15 -7.29 7.34
N LYS A 47 14.25 -7.70 7.94
CA LYS A 47 15.43 -6.91 8.28
C LYS A 47 16.64 -7.50 7.58
N ASP A 48 17.45 -6.66 6.93
CA ASP A 48 18.66 -7.09 6.20
C ASP A 48 18.39 -8.27 5.25
N GLY A 49 17.26 -8.23 4.54
CA GLY A 49 16.84 -9.26 3.58
C GLY A 49 16.30 -10.56 4.20
N LYS A 50 16.21 -10.68 5.52
CA LYS A 50 15.69 -11.87 6.23
C LYS A 50 14.37 -11.57 6.91
N ALA A 51 13.39 -12.46 6.73
CA ALA A 51 12.11 -12.35 7.44
C ALA A 51 12.33 -12.47 8.95
N ILE A 52 11.90 -11.46 9.71
CA ILE A 52 11.94 -11.43 11.19
C ILE A 52 10.54 -11.61 11.78
N TYR A 53 9.48 -11.41 10.97
CA TYR A 53 8.10 -11.63 11.38
C TYR A 53 7.25 -12.02 10.18
N LYS A 54 6.39 -13.02 10.37
CA LYS A 54 5.37 -13.44 9.41
C LYS A 54 4.08 -13.81 10.15
N LYS A 55 2.95 -13.33 9.65
CA LYS A 55 1.65 -13.67 10.19
C LYS A 55 0.57 -13.71 9.13
N ALA A 56 -0.39 -14.60 9.34
CA ALA A 56 -1.66 -14.66 8.63
C ALA A 56 -2.79 -14.58 9.66
N LEU A 57 -3.87 -13.85 9.33
CA LEU A 57 -5.06 -13.73 10.18
C LEU A 57 -6.30 -13.54 9.32
N GLY A 58 -7.38 -14.29 9.63
CA GLY A 58 -8.65 -14.22 8.90
C GLY A 58 -8.84 -15.39 7.93
N LYS A 59 -9.75 -15.22 6.96
CA LYS A 59 -10.17 -16.27 6.02
C LYS A 59 -9.72 -15.96 4.59
N SER A 60 -9.18 -16.97 3.90
CA SER A 60 -8.91 -16.94 2.46
C SER A 60 -10.19 -17.17 1.65
N ASN A 61 -11.14 -17.92 2.22
CA ASN A 61 -12.47 -18.15 1.67
C ASN A 61 -13.49 -18.19 2.80
N LEU A 62 -14.44 -17.25 2.81
CA LEU A 62 -15.49 -17.17 3.83
C LEU A 62 -16.53 -18.27 3.66
N GLU A 63 -16.91 -18.57 2.42
CA GLU A 63 -17.97 -19.53 2.11
C GLU A 63 -17.59 -20.95 2.54
N LEU A 64 -16.32 -21.30 2.36
CA LEU A 64 -15.75 -22.60 2.72
C LEU A 64 -15.08 -22.59 4.11
N ASN A 65 -15.10 -21.46 4.80
CA ASN A 65 -14.47 -21.27 6.11
C ASN A 65 -12.96 -21.60 6.15
N ILE A 66 -12.26 -21.41 5.01
CA ILE A 66 -10.83 -21.72 4.89
C ILE A 66 -10.00 -20.59 5.49
N PRO A 67 -9.09 -20.85 6.43
CA PRO A 67 -8.21 -19.83 6.99
C PRO A 67 -7.24 -19.28 5.91
N ILE A 68 -6.77 -18.05 6.13
CA ILE A 68 -5.60 -17.55 5.42
C ILE A 68 -4.35 -18.16 6.04
N GLU A 69 -3.38 -18.49 5.19
CA GLU A 69 -2.07 -18.99 5.58
C GLU A 69 -0.97 -18.06 5.06
N VAL A 70 0.23 -18.15 5.62
CA VAL A 70 1.37 -17.30 5.23
C VAL A 70 1.78 -17.48 3.76
N ASN A 71 1.49 -18.62 3.17
CA ASN A 71 1.70 -18.97 1.76
C ASN A 71 0.46 -18.73 0.88
N SER A 72 -0.59 -18.13 1.41
CA SER A 72 -1.77 -17.75 0.60
C SER A 72 -1.38 -16.80 -0.51
N VAL A 73 -1.96 -17.02 -1.70
CA VAL A 73 -1.67 -16.28 -2.92
C VAL A 73 -2.73 -15.21 -3.15
N PHE A 74 -2.28 -13.97 -3.39
CA PHE A 74 -3.13 -12.79 -3.56
C PHE A 74 -2.87 -12.11 -4.90
N GLN A 75 -3.87 -11.46 -5.46
CA GLN A 75 -3.66 -10.48 -6.52
C GLN A 75 -2.93 -9.27 -5.93
N ILE A 76 -1.74 -8.98 -6.45
CA ILE A 76 -0.91 -7.87 -5.93
C ILE A 76 -1.15 -6.55 -6.66
N GLY A 77 -2.05 -6.54 -7.67
CA GLY A 77 -2.43 -5.34 -8.39
C GLY A 77 -1.23 -4.55 -8.91
N SER A 78 -1.22 -3.25 -8.71
CA SER A 78 -0.21 -2.35 -9.29
C SER A 78 1.23 -2.55 -8.80
N ILE A 79 1.51 -3.42 -7.82
CA ILE A 79 2.89 -3.87 -7.53
C ILE A 79 3.48 -4.57 -8.77
N THR A 80 2.64 -5.17 -9.63
CA THR A 80 3.02 -5.69 -10.96
C THR A 80 3.88 -4.72 -11.78
N LYS A 81 3.67 -3.42 -11.63
CA LYS A 81 4.41 -2.39 -12.38
C LYS A 81 5.91 -2.42 -12.12
N GLN A 82 6.34 -2.83 -10.95
CA GLN A 82 7.77 -3.01 -10.65
C GLN A 82 8.38 -4.07 -11.57
N PHE A 83 7.69 -5.20 -11.74
CA PHE A 83 8.11 -6.31 -12.61
C PHE A 83 8.16 -5.88 -14.08
N THR A 84 7.14 -5.16 -14.54
CA THR A 84 7.10 -4.62 -15.90
C THR A 84 8.24 -3.63 -16.15
N ALA A 85 8.50 -2.72 -15.23
CA ALA A 85 9.59 -1.74 -15.37
C ALA A 85 10.96 -2.42 -15.38
N VAL A 86 11.20 -3.40 -14.50
CA VAL A 86 12.45 -4.19 -14.49
C VAL A 86 12.60 -4.98 -15.80
N SER A 87 11.54 -5.56 -16.34
CA SER A 87 11.56 -6.26 -17.64
C SER A 87 12.00 -5.33 -18.79
N ILE A 88 11.51 -4.10 -18.83
CA ILE A 88 11.95 -3.09 -19.80
C ILE A 88 13.44 -2.78 -19.61
N LEU A 89 13.89 -2.60 -18.38
CA LEU A 89 15.31 -2.33 -18.10
C LEU A 89 16.21 -3.53 -18.46
N MET A 90 15.74 -4.78 -18.25
CA MET A 90 16.47 -5.98 -18.71
C MET A 90 16.65 -5.98 -20.21
N LEU A 91 15.62 -5.62 -20.98
CA LEU A 91 15.72 -5.51 -22.45
C LEU A 91 16.63 -4.35 -22.86
N ALA A 92 16.64 -3.25 -22.09
CA ALA A 92 17.56 -2.14 -22.33
C ALA A 92 19.03 -2.53 -22.07
N GLU A 93 19.32 -3.25 -20.97
CA GLU A 93 20.68 -3.75 -20.69
C GLU A 93 21.18 -4.76 -21.73
N GLN A 94 20.27 -5.49 -22.37
CA GLN A 94 20.56 -6.38 -23.48
C GLN A 94 20.75 -5.64 -24.83
N GLY A 95 20.62 -4.31 -24.84
CA GLY A 95 20.72 -3.50 -26.06
C GLY A 95 19.55 -3.67 -27.05
N LYS A 96 18.45 -4.31 -26.63
CA LYS A 96 17.28 -4.57 -27.48
C LYS A 96 16.35 -3.37 -27.62
N LEU A 97 16.43 -2.41 -26.69
CA LEU A 97 15.73 -1.11 -26.74
C LEU A 97 16.56 -0.05 -26.00
N ASN A 98 16.20 1.22 -26.22
CA ASN A 98 16.62 2.34 -25.40
C ASN A 98 15.37 2.94 -24.73
N ILE A 99 15.43 3.30 -23.46
CA ILE A 99 14.28 3.90 -22.74
C ILE A 99 13.88 5.27 -23.33
N GLU A 100 14.77 5.93 -24.06
CA GLU A 100 14.50 7.17 -24.81
C GLU A 100 13.94 6.91 -26.21
N ASP A 101 13.82 5.63 -26.64
CA ASP A 101 13.17 5.30 -27.90
C ASP A 101 11.70 5.75 -27.88
N LYS A 102 11.23 6.30 -29.01
CA LYS A 102 9.83 6.65 -29.23
C LYS A 102 8.99 5.37 -29.29
N ILE A 103 7.83 5.37 -28.62
CA ILE A 103 6.97 4.18 -28.52
C ILE A 103 6.44 3.70 -29.88
N GLY A 104 6.24 4.60 -30.85
CA GLY A 104 5.84 4.26 -32.23
C GLY A 104 6.79 3.31 -32.93
N LYS A 105 8.06 3.22 -32.53
CA LYS A 105 9.03 2.23 -33.02
C LYS A 105 8.59 0.78 -32.74
N TYR A 106 7.86 0.56 -31.65
CA TYR A 106 7.47 -0.77 -31.16
C TYR A 106 5.97 -1.02 -31.27
N ILE A 107 5.17 0.05 -31.29
CA ILE A 107 3.71 0.03 -31.36
C ILE A 107 3.26 0.94 -32.49
N PRO A 108 3.12 0.38 -33.72
CA PRO A 108 2.79 1.17 -34.92
C PRO A 108 1.53 2.02 -34.79
N GLU A 109 0.55 1.58 -34.00
CA GLU A 109 -0.69 2.31 -33.72
C GLU A 109 -0.46 3.67 -33.02
N TYR A 110 0.74 3.88 -32.48
CA TYR A 110 1.15 5.12 -31.78
C TYR A 110 2.16 5.97 -32.58
N ILE A 111 2.37 5.74 -33.89
CA ILE A 111 3.32 6.52 -34.68
C ILE A 111 2.95 8.01 -34.66
N GLU A 112 1.67 8.34 -34.82
CA GLU A 112 1.23 9.74 -34.90
C GLU A 112 0.99 10.36 -33.51
N VAL A 113 0.07 9.77 -32.71
CA VAL A 113 -0.32 10.30 -31.40
C VAL A 113 0.83 10.21 -30.39
N GLY A 114 1.67 9.17 -30.51
CA GLY A 114 2.79 8.88 -29.61
C GLY A 114 4.13 9.39 -30.08
N ARG A 115 4.17 10.22 -31.14
CA ARG A 115 5.42 10.67 -31.84
C ARG A 115 6.50 11.18 -30.87
N ASP A 116 6.10 11.85 -29.79
CA ASP A 116 7.02 12.42 -28.79
C ASP A 116 7.06 11.66 -27.47
N ILE A 117 6.29 10.56 -27.38
CA ILE A 117 6.28 9.73 -26.19
C ILE A 117 7.44 8.73 -26.25
N THR A 118 8.27 8.69 -25.21
CA THR A 118 9.32 7.70 -25.04
C THR A 118 8.89 6.60 -24.06
N ILE A 119 9.62 5.48 -24.03
CA ILE A 119 9.46 4.43 -23.01
C ILE A 119 9.65 5.01 -21.59
N HIS A 120 10.61 5.94 -21.41
CA HIS A 120 10.81 6.69 -20.17
C HIS A 120 9.51 7.36 -19.68
N HIS A 121 8.78 8.04 -20.58
CA HIS A 121 7.52 8.70 -20.24
C HIS A 121 6.42 7.71 -19.80
N LEU A 122 6.41 6.48 -20.34
CA LEU A 122 5.49 5.43 -19.90
C LEU A 122 5.85 4.92 -18.50
N LEU A 123 7.13 4.65 -18.25
CA LEU A 123 7.66 4.10 -17.00
C LEU A 123 7.34 4.99 -15.79
N ASN A 124 7.43 6.32 -15.98
CA ASN A 124 7.27 7.30 -14.90
C ASN A 124 5.92 8.04 -14.89
N HIS A 125 4.96 7.62 -15.75
CA HIS A 125 3.62 8.20 -15.85
C HIS A 125 3.58 9.69 -16.29
N THR A 126 4.50 10.08 -17.15
CA THR A 126 4.55 11.45 -17.71
C THR A 126 4.22 11.52 -19.21
N SER A 127 3.66 10.45 -19.78
CA SER A 127 3.37 10.33 -21.23
C SER A 127 2.20 11.20 -21.71
N GLY A 128 1.31 11.66 -20.85
CA GLY A 128 0.09 12.33 -21.24
C GLY A 128 -1.03 11.40 -21.74
N ILE A 129 -0.77 10.10 -21.92
CA ILE A 129 -1.78 9.14 -22.38
C ILE A 129 -2.92 9.05 -21.35
N LYS A 130 -4.16 9.22 -21.82
CA LYS A 130 -5.35 9.11 -20.99
C LYS A 130 -5.50 7.68 -20.44
N ASN A 131 -5.85 7.57 -19.18
CA ASN A 131 -6.05 6.28 -18.50
C ASN A 131 -7.44 5.70 -18.79
N LYS A 132 -7.86 5.64 -20.06
CA LYS A 132 -9.10 5.04 -20.50
C LYS A 132 -8.85 3.56 -20.78
N THR A 133 -9.13 2.72 -19.80
CA THR A 133 -8.96 1.27 -19.88
C THR A 133 -10.28 0.58 -19.55
N PRO A 134 -10.47 -0.69 -19.94
CA PRO A 134 -11.67 -1.42 -19.56
C PRO A 134 -11.99 -1.36 -18.07
N LEU A 135 -10.98 -1.29 -17.21
CA LEU A 135 -11.13 -1.19 -15.76
C LEU A 135 -11.76 0.13 -15.30
N SER A 136 -11.75 1.17 -16.14
CA SER A 136 -12.34 2.48 -15.84
C SER A 136 -13.78 2.65 -16.37
N GLU A 137 -14.31 1.70 -17.13
CA GLU A 137 -15.65 1.79 -17.73
C GLU A 137 -16.73 1.22 -16.81
N LYS A 138 -17.85 1.96 -16.66
CA LYS A 138 -18.96 1.56 -15.78
C LYS A 138 -19.72 0.32 -16.25
N ASN A 139 -19.82 0.10 -17.57
CA ASN A 139 -20.62 -0.96 -18.19
C ASN A 139 -19.78 -2.12 -18.71
N TYR A 140 -18.61 -2.28 -18.19
CA TYR A 140 -17.64 -3.20 -18.72
C TYR A 140 -17.89 -4.65 -18.29
N THR A 141 -17.83 -5.59 -19.24
CA THR A 141 -17.88 -7.02 -18.97
C THR A 141 -16.52 -7.51 -18.46
N SER A 142 -16.36 -7.54 -17.15
CA SER A 142 -15.10 -7.90 -16.48
C SER A 142 -14.68 -9.37 -16.64
N ARG A 143 -15.47 -10.18 -17.33
CA ARG A 143 -15.29 -11.64 -17.45
C ARG A 143 -14.55 -12.08 -18.71
N MET A 144 -14.50 -11.25 -19.75
CA MET A 144 -13.91 -11.61 -21.03
C MET A 144 -12.39 -11.44 -21.01
N ASP A 145 -11.69 -12.42 -21.58
CA ASP A 145 -10.28 -12.25 -21.93
C ASP A 145 -10.11 -11.14 -22.96
N ARG A 146 -9.02 -10.39 -22.83
CA ARG A 146 -8.60 -9.38 -23.79
C ARG A 146 -7.12 -9.51 -24.10
N SER A 147 -6.80 -9.52 -25.37
CA SER A 147 -5.40 -9.42 -25.82
C SER A 147 -4.87 -8.01 -25.56
N PRO A 148 -3.54 -7.84 -25.47
CA PRO A 148 -2.92 -6.52 -25.34
C PRO A 148 -3.34 -5.55 -26.46
N LYS A 149 -3.49 -6.02 -27.69
CA LYS A 149 -3.96 -5.22 -28.82
C LYS A 149 -5.39 -4.71 -28.59
N GLU A 150 -6.30 -5.56 -28.14
CA GLU A 150 -7.65 -5.14 -27.80
C GLU A 150 -7.68 -4.11 -26.67
N LEU A 151 -6.82 -4.27 -25.64
CA LEU A 151 -6.70 -3.27 -24.56
C LEU A 151 -6.25 -1.90 -25.10
N ILE A 152 -5.34 -1.88 -26.05
CA ILE A 152 -4.81 -0.66 -26.66
C ILE A 152 -5.90 0.09 -27.42
N THR A 153 -6.88 -0.60 -28.04
CA THR A 153 -7.99 0.05 -28.76
C THR A 153 -8.84 1.00 -27.90
N TYR A 154 -8.86 0.82 -26.58
CA TYR A 154 -9.62 1.69 -25.68
C TYR A 154 -9.05 3.11 -25.57
N PHE A 155 -7.78 3.31 -25.87
CA PHE A 155 -7.11 4.58 -25.61
C PHE A 155 -6.17 5.07 -26.73
N LYS A 156 -5.92 4.26 -27.78
CA LYS A 156 -4.99 4.62 -28.84
C LYS A 156 -5.38 5.89 -29.64
N ASP A 157 -6.68 6.12 -29.79
CA ASP A 157 -7.23 7.25 -30.55
C ASP A 157 -7.56 8.46 -29.65
N GLU A 158 -7.32 8.37 -28.35
CA GLU A 158 -7.57 9.46 -27.41
C GLU A 158 -6.45 10.53 -27.51
N PRO A 159 -6.78 11.81 -27.65
CA PRO A 159 -5.78 12.87 -27.61
C PRO A 159 -5.06 12.89 -26.26
N LEU A 160 -3.81 13.28 -26.27
CA LEU A 160 -3.03 13.41 -25.03
C LEU A 160 -3.67 14.41 -24.06
N ALA A 161 -3.63 14.12 -22.79
CA ALA A 161 -4.11 15.02 -21.73
C ALA A 161 -3.14 16.19 -21.45
N PHE A 162 -1.86 16.03 -21.82
CA PHE A 162 -0.77 17.00 -21.72
C PHE A 162 0.43 16.48 -22.53
N MET A 163 1.39 17.36 -22.82
CA MET A 163 2.59 16.98 -23.56
C MET A 163 3.52 16.07 -22.73
N PRO A 164 4.22 15.10 -23.37
CA PRO A 164 5.13 14.21 -22.67
C PRO A 164 6.17 14.96 -21.82
N GLY A 165 6.35 14.51 -20.60
CA GLY A 165 7.26 15.13 -19.61
C GLY A 165 6.72 16.39 -18.92
N GLU A 166 5.55 16.93 -19.32
CA GLU A 166 5.00 18.17 -18.75
C GLU A 166 4.41 17.95 -17.35
N LYS A 167 3.70 16.85 -17.15
CA LYS A 167 2.97 16.56 -15.90
C LYS A 167 3.05 15.08 -15.53
N PHE A 168 2.87 14.81 -14.26
CA PHE A 168 2.67 13.46 -13.73
C PHE A 168 1.18 13.14 -13.66
N LYS A 169 0.76 12.02 -14.28
CA LYS A 169 -0.58 11.47 -14.13
C LYS A 169 -0.52 9.94 -14.24
N TYR A 170 -0.77 9.27 -13.12
CA TYR A 170 -0.74 7.81 -13.06
C TYR A 170 -1.63 7.18 -14.14
N SER A 171 -1.07 6.26 -14.94
CA SER A 171 -1.75 5.65 -16.09
C SER A 171 -1.49 4.15 -16.16
N ASN A 172 -2.55 3.33 -16.09
CA ASN A 172 -2.47 1.91 -16.41
C ASN A 172 -2.25 1.69 -17.91
N ALA A 173 -2.84 2.55 -18.75
CA ALA A 173 -2.65 2.51 -20.21
C ALA A 173 -1.17 2.55 -20.61
N GLY A 174 -0.37 3.41 -19.96
CA GLY A 174 1.08 3.45 -20.19
C GLY A 174 1.77 2.12 -19.87
N TYR A 175 1.39 1.46 -18.80
CA TYR A 175 1.97 0.17 -18.44
C TYR A 175 1.46 -0.98 -19.31
N ILE A 176 0.23 -0.92 -19.82
CA ILE A 176 -0.26 -1.85 -20.85
C ILE A 176 0.62 -1.75 -22.11
N LEU A 177 0.99 -0.55 -22.55
CA LEU A 177 1.92 -0.34 -23.67
C LEU A 177 3.32 -0.93 -23.37
N LEU A 178 3.84 -0.77 -22.15
CA LEU A 178 5.12 -1.38 -21.77
C LEU A 178 5.08 -2.91 -21.89
N GLY A 179 3.98 -3.56 -21.49
CA GLY A 179 3.79 -5.00 -21.71
C GLY A 179 3.80 -5.39 -23.18
N GLN A 180 3.09 -4.63 -24.03
CA GLN A 180 3.10 -4.85 -25.47
C GLN A 180 4.51 -4.65 -26.08
N ILE A 181 5.30 -3.69 -25.58
CA ILE A 181 6.70 -3.50 -25.98
C ILE A 181 7.54 -4.72 -25.60
N ILE A 182 7.38 -5.25 -24.38
CA ILE A 182 8.07 -6.47 -23.94
C ILE A 182 7.75 -7.62 -24.90
N GLU A 183 6.49 -7.89 -25.23
CA GLU A 183 6.09 -8.94 -26.15
C GLU A 183 6.63 -8.73 -27.57
N THR A 184 6.58 -7.49 -28.07
CA THR A 184 7.08 -7.13 -29.40
C THR A 184 8.56 -7.44 -29.56
N ILE A 185 9.37 -7.16 -28.52
CA ILE A 185 10.83 -7.32 -28.57
C ILE A 185 11.25 -8.74 -28.23
N SER A 186 10.67 -9.34 -27.19
CA SER A 186 11.06 -10.66 -26.69
C SER A 186 10.51 -11.81 -27.56
N LYS A 187 9.42 -11.56 -28.29
CA LYS A 187 8.62 -12.58 -29.01
C LYS A 187 7.98 -13.62 -28.09
N GLN A 188 7.87 -13.29 -26.83
CA GLN A 188 7.22 -14.10 -25.80
C GLN A 188 5.97 -13.38 -25.32
N SER A 189 4.97 -14.08 -24.79
CA SER A 189 3.90 -13.44 -24.04
C SER A 189 4.48 -12.77 -22.78
N TYR A 190 3.83 -11.70 -22.30
CA TYR A 190 4.24 -11.01 -21.08
C TYR A 190 4.38 -11.98 -19.89
N GLY A 191 3.40 -12.88 -19.72
CA GLY A 191 3.43 -13.88 -18.66
C GLY A 191 4.62 -14.83 -18.77
N GLN A 192 4.92 -15.33 -19.98
CA GLN A 192 6.06 -16.19 -20.22
C GLN A 192 7.38 -15.44 -19.97
N PHE A 193 7.51 -14.19 -20.41
CA PHE A 193 8.71 -13.40 -20.16
C PHE A 193 8.96 -13.21 -18.66
N ILE A 194 7.93 -12.85 -17.89
CA ILE A 194 8.04 -12.68 -16.44
C ILE A 194 8.41 -13.99 -15.75
N GLN A 195 7.79 -15.11 -16.15
CA GLN A 195 8.07 -16.44 -15.58
C GLN A 195 9.54 -16.80 -15.77
N GLU A 196 10.02 -16.83 -17.02
CA GLU A 196 11.35 -17.33 -17.37
C GLU A 196 12.49 -16.37 -16.93
N ASN A 197 12.27 -15.05 -17.01
CA ASN A 197 13.32 -14.07 -16.78
C ASN A 197 13.33 -13.50 -15.36
N ILE A 198 12.25 -13.66 -14.61
CA ILE A 198 12.15 -13.14 -13.23
C ILE A 198 11.83 -14.28 -12.27
N PHE A 199 10.63 -14.87 -12.32
CA PHE A 199 10.19 -15.81 -11.28
C PHE A 199 11.12 -17.00 -11.13
N ASP A 200 11.46 -17.67 -12.22
CA ASP A 200 12.35 -18.82 -12.21
C ASP A 200 13.79 -18.44 -11.78
N LYS A 201 14.25 -17.25 -12.17
CA LYS A 201 15.61 -16.77 -11.87
C LYS A 201 15.84 -16.51 -10.37
N ILE A 202 14.80 -16.06 -9.66
CA ILE A 202 14.91 -15.69 -8.23
C ILE A 202 14.08 -16.60 -7.31
N GLY A 203 13.54 -17.68 -7.85
CA GLY A 203 12.82 -18.71 -7.08
C GLY A 203 11.46 -18.26 -6.53
N MET A 204 10.72 -17.42 -7.26
CA MET A 204 9.35 -16.99 -6.91
C MET A 204 8.32 -18.06 -7.32
N THR A 205 8.37 -19.22 -6.68
CA THR A 205 7.60 -20.42 -7.04
C THR A 205 6.10 -20.34 -6.73
N SER A 206 5.66 -19.32 -6.00
CA SER A 206 4.26 -19.08 -5.64
C SER A 206 3.74 -17.78 -6.26
N SER A 207 4.36 -17.34 -7.38
CA SER A 207 3.96 -16.15 -8.13
C SER A 207 3.52 -16.52 -9.53
N TYR A 208 2.50 -15.84 -10.04
CA TYR A 208 1.84 -16.18 -11.29
C TYR A 208 1.48 -14.93 -12.08
N CYS A 209 1.62 -14.94 -13.39
CA CYS A 209 1.03 -13.95 -14.28
C CYS A 209 -0.38 -14.40 -14.67
N GLY A 210 -1.37 -13.71 -14.18
CA GLY A 210 -2.80 -13.95 -14.19
C GLY A 210 -3.46 -14.63 -15.38
N ASP A 211 -3.18 -15.90 -15.59
CA ASP A 211 -4.03 -16.78 -16.39
C ASP A 211 -5.17 -17.29 -15.50
N MET A 212 -6.41 -16.97 -15.89
CA MET A 212 -7.59 -17.36 -15.12
C MET A 212 -7.93 -18.85 -15.25
N LYS A 213 -7.35 -19.54 -16.21
CA LYS A 213 -7.49 -21.00 -16.40
C LYS A 213 -6.50 -21.81 -15.57
N GLN A 214 -5.42 -21.17 -15.11
CA GLN A 214 -4.41 -21.83 -14.31
C GLN A 214 -4.95 -22.17 -12.92
N VAL A 215 -4.75 -23.42 -12.50
CA VAL A 215 -4.98 -23.85 -11.12
C VAL A 215 -3.83 -23.30 -10.25
N ILE A 216 -4.15 -22.38 -9.35
CA ILE A 216 -3.17 -21.75 -8.47
C ILE A 216 -3.45 -22.24 -7.04
N PRO A 217 -2.52 -23.05 -6.46
CA PRO A 217 -2.64 -23.49 -5.07
C PRO A 217 -2.73 -22.31 -4.10
N ASN A 218 -3.48 -22.47 -3.02
CA ASN A 218 -3.65 -21.48 -1.96
C ASN A 218 -4.18 -20.09 -2.40
N ARG A 219 -4.83 -20.03 -3.56
CA ARG A 219 -5.37 -18.77 -4.10
C ARG A 219 -6.53 -18.27 -3.24
N SER A 220 -6.42 -17.05 -2.73
CA SER A 220 -7.47 -16.42 -1.93
C SER A 220 -8.64 -15.92 -2.79
N THR A 221 -9.85 -15.94 -2.22
CA THR A 221 -11.07 -15.32 -2.77
C THR A 221 -11.13 -13.85 -2.34
N GLY A 222 -11.45 -12.94 -3.25
CA GLY A 222 -11.56 -11.51 -2.97
C GLY A 222 -12.93 -11.09 -2.44
N TYR A 223 -12.96 -10.14 -1.51
CA TYR A 223 -14.17 -9.61 -0.86
C TYR A 223 -14.22 -8.09 -0.87
N ILE A 224 -15.43 -7.56 -0.78
CA ILE A 224 -15.74 -6.14 -0.60
C ILE A 224 -16.78 -5.99 0.51
N ILE A 225 -16.99 -4.76 1.00
CA ILE A 225 -18.12 -4.46 1.88
C ILE A 225 -19.25 -3.79 1.09
N LYS A 226 -20.48 -4.31 1.20
CA LYS A 226 -21.72 -3.67 0.77
C LYS A 226 -22.71 -3.70 1.94
N GLN A 227 -23.32 -2.57 2.27
CA GLN A 227 -24.32 -2.46 3.35
C GLN A 227 -23.85 -3.05 4.69
N ASN A 228 -22.59 -2.84 5.03
CA ASN A 228 -21.88 -3.36 6.21
C ASN A 228 -21.69 -4.90 6.25
N GLU A 229 -21.92 -5.60 5.15
CA GLU A 229 -21.70 -7.05 5.04
C GLU A 229 -20.54 -7.34 4.08
N PHE A 230 -19.78 -8.39 4.37
CA PHE A 230 -18.78 -8.91 3.44
C PHE A 230 -19.50 -9.65 2.31
N VAL A 231 -19.26 -9.21 1.09
CA VAL A 231 -19.75 -9.88 -0.12
C VAL A 231 -18.56 -10.25 -1.01
N LYS A 232 -18.68 -11.36 -1.71
CA LYS A 232 -17.69 -11.76 -2.71
C LYS A 232 -17.53 -10.65 -3.75
N SER A 233 -16.29 -10.31 -4.07
CA SER A 233 -16.05 -9.30 -5.10
C SER A 233 -16.47 -9.80 -6.47
N ASP A 234 -16.86 -8.87 -7.37
CA ASP A 234 -17.10 -9.22 -8.75
C ASP A 234 -15.86 -9.87 -9.36
N TYR A 235 -16.11 -10.87 -10.20
CA TYR A 235 -15.04 -11.49 -10.99
C TYR A 235 -14.40 -10.45 -11.92
N MET A 236 -13.08 -10.41 -11.93
CA MET A 236 -12.30 -9.62 -12.86
C MET A 236 -11.29 -10.50 -13.57
N ASN A 237 -11.38 -10.61 -14.88
CA ASN A 237 -10.36 -11.28 -15.67
C ASN A 237 -9.06 -10.48 -15.61
N LEU A 238 -7.97 -11.12 -15.19
CA LEU A 238 -6.69 -10.45 -14.99
C LEU A 238 -6.01 -10.01 -16.28
N SER A 239 -6.43 -10.56 -17.45
CA SER A 239 -5.98 -10.06 -18.76
C SER A 239 -6.23 -8.56 -18.93
N LEU A 240 -7.25 -8.02 -18.25
CA LEU A 240 -7.61 -6.59 -18.31
C LEU A 240 -6.64 -5.69 -17.56
N ALA A 241 -6.03 -6.21 -16.52
CA ALA A 241 -4.98 -5.53 -15.78
C ALA A 241 -3.61 -5.72 -16.43
N TYR A 242 -3.42 -6.88 -17.10
CA TYR A 242 -2.24 -7.24 -17.87
C TYR A 242 -0.94 -6.81 -17.15
N SER A 243 0.01 -6.23 -17.85
CA SER A 243 1.27 -5.71 -17.33
C SER A 243 1.16 -4.54 -16.35
N ALA A 244 -0.05 -3.99 -16.18
CA ALA A 244 -0.32 -2.94 -15.19
C ALA A 244 -0.75 -3.51 -13.82
N GLY A 245 -1.15 -4.81 -13.73
CA GLY A 245 -1.73 -5.28 -12.47
C GLY A 245 -2.10 -6.77 -12.36
N ALA A 246 -1.65 -7.65 -13.25
CA ALA A 246 -2.14 -9.04 -13.34
C ALA A 246 -1.35 -10.06 -12.49
N ILE A 247 -0.30 -9.69 -11.80
CA ILE A 247 0.49 -10.66 -11.02
C ILE A 247 -0.25 -11.05 -9.74
N LEU A 248 -0.17 -12.35 -9.42
CA LEU A 248 -0.51 -12.90 -8.12
C LEU A 248 0.78 -13.34 -7.42
N SER A 249 0.84 -13.18 -6.10
CA SER A 249 2.05 -13.52 -5.35
C SER A 249 1.76 -13.75 -3.86
N THR A 250 2.79 -14.11 -3.12
CA THR A 250 2.83 -14.22 -1.66
C THR A 250 3.76 -13.18 -1.06
N THR A 251 3.67 -12.96 0.25
CA THR A 251 4.61 -12.07 0.95
C THR A 251 6.05 -12.59 0.91
N GLU A 252 6.27 -13.90 0.88
CA GLU A 252 7.61 -14.49 0.79
C GLU A 252 8.25 -14.29 -0.58
N ASP A 253 7.50 -14.50 -1.65
CA ASP A 253 8.01 -14.28 -3.01
C ASP A 253 8.28 -12.77 -3.25
N LEU A 254 7.46 -11.88 -2.68
CA LEU A 254 7.74 -10.45 -2.73
C LEU A 254 9.00 -10.07 -1.93
N LEU A 255 9.37 -10.81 -0.87
CA LEU A 255 10.67 -10.63 -0.21
C LEU A 255 11.83 -11.09 -1.10
N LYS A 256 11.69 -12.23 -1.80
CA LYS A 256 12.69 -12.69 -2.79
C LYS A 256 12.88 -11.64 -3.90
N TRP A 257 11.76 -11.08 -4.40
CA TRP A 257 11.77 -9.96 -5.35
C TRP A 257 12.57 -8.77 -4.83
N GLN A 258 12.25 -8.30 -3.61
CA GLN A 258 12.95 -7.17 -3.01
C GLN A 258 14.46 -7.44 -2.82
N ASN A 259 14.81 -8.64 -2.37
CA ASN A 259 16.20 -9.04 -2.21
C ASN A 259 16.95 -9.07 -3.54
N ALA A 260 16.32 -9.60 -4.60
CA ALA A 260 16.92 -9.63 -5.93
C ALA A 260 17.21 -8.22 -6.48
N LEU A 261 16.35 -7.24 -6.19
CA LEU A 261 16.60 -5.84 -6.53
C LEU A 261 17.79 -5.26 -5.75
N LEU A 262 17.82 -5.47 -4.42
CA LEU A 262 18.89 -4.91 -3.57
C LEU A 262 20.25 -5.57 -3.83
N GLN A 263 20.26 -6.83 -4.26
CA GLN A 263 21.48 -7.60 -4.56
C GLN A 263 21.90 -7.49 -6.02
N ASN A 264 21.19 -6.70 -6.84
CA ASN A 264 21.47 -6.53 -8.26
C ASN A 264 21.46 -7.86 -9.06
N THR A 265 20.63 -8.83 -8.65
CA THR A 265 20.60 -10.18 -9.24
C THR A 265 20.05 -10.17 -10.67
N LEU A 266 19.10 -9.29 -10.96
CA LEU A 266 18.37 -9.23 -12.24
C LEU A 266 18.87 -8.10 -13.15
N LEU A 267 19.39 -7.03 -12.59
CA LEU A 267 19.81 -5.81 -13.28
C LEU A 267 21.11 -5.26 -12.66
N LYS A 268 21.84 -4.47 -13.41
CA LYS A 268 22.98 -3.70 -12.88
C LYS A 268 22.49 -2.68 -11.85
N GLU A 269 23.36 -2.34 -10.91
CA GLU A 269 23.09 -1.33 -9.88
C GLU A 269 22.63 0.01 -10.48
N SER A 270 23.23 0.43 -11.60
CA SER A 270 22.86 1.67 -12.30
C SER A 270 21.40 1.69 -12.75
N SER A 271 20.90 0.56 -13.26
CA SER A 271 19.51 0.44 -13.73
C SER A 271 18.53 0.40 -12.54
N ILE A 272 18.88 -0.29 -11.46
CA ILE A 272 18.09 -0.28 -10.22
C ILE A 272 18.03 1.14 -9.64
N LYS A 273 19.17 1.82 -9.56
CA LYS A 273 19.24 3.22 -9.12
C LYS A 273 18.38 4.14 -9.99
N GLN A 274 18.40 3.95 -11.32
CA GLN A 274 17.55 4.70 -12.24
C GLN A 274 16.06 4.45 -11.95
N ALA A 275 15.65 3.19 -11.79
CA ALA A 275 14.26 2.84 -11.46
C ALA A 275 13.81 3.42 -10.12
N MET A 276 14.70 3.41 -9.12
CA MET A 276 14.45 3.89 -7.75
C MET A 276 14.87 5.36 -7.55
N THR A 277 14.88 6.17 -8.59
CA THR A 277 15.14 7.61 -8.50
C THR A 277 13.87 8.39 -8.86
N PRO A 278 13.45 9.38 -8.04
CA PRO A 278 12.35 10.27 -8.38
C PRO A 278 12.61 11.02 -9.69
N THR A 279 11.65 10.98 -10.60
CA THR A 279 11.74 11.60 -11.94
C THR A 279 11.67 13.12 -11.86
N LEU A 280 12.32 13.78 -12.82
CA LEU A 280 12.17 15.22 -13.09
C LEU A 280 11.24 15.44 -14.30
N LEU A 281 10.32 16.37 -14.19
CA LEU A 281 9.53 16.89 -15.30
C LEU A 281 10.40 17.82 -16.18
N ASN A 282 9.92 18.14 -17.40
CA ASN A 282 10.58 19.11 -18.28
C ASN A 282 10.81 20.48 -17.61
N SER A 283 9.99 20.84 -16.63
CA SER A 283 10.14 22.07 -15.82
C SER A 283 11.24 21.97 -14.74
N GLY A 284 11.92 20.84 -14.59
CA GLY A 284 12.84 20.57 -13.50
C GLY A 284 12.14 20.17 -12.17
N LYS A 285 10.83 20.20 -12.11
CA LYS A 285 10.08 19.79 -10.90
C LYS A 285 10.21 18.29 -10.66
N LYS A 286 10.64 17.92 -9.44
CA LYS A 286 10.73 16.53 -9.01
C LYS A 286 9.35 15.96 -8.67
N ILE A 287 9.06 14.75 -9.15
CA ILE A 287 7.85 14.00 -8.83
C ILE A 287 8.18 12.77 -7.95
N PRO A 288 7.31 12.36 -7.02
CA PRO A 288 7.59 11.24 -6.12
C PRO A 288 7.32 9.88 -6.79
N TYR A 289 7.80 9.68 -8.01
CA TYR A 289 7.66 8.45 -8.78
C TYR A 289 8.87 8.21 -9.68
N GLY A 290 9.36 6.96 -9.72
CA GLY A 290 10.38 6.47 -10.63
C GLY A 290 9.79 5.49 -11.64
N TYR A 291 10.39 4.30 -11.82
CA TYR A 291 9.89 3.27 -12.73
C TYR A 291 9.25 2.14 -11.93
N GLY A 292 7.95 2.30 -11.62
CA GLY A 292 7.21 1.36 -10.78
C GLY A 292 7.42 1.53 -9.27
N PHE A 293 8.09 2.59 -8.84
CA PHE A 293 8.36 2.88 -7.43
C PHE A 293 7.85 4.28 -7.06
N ARG A 294 7.20 4.38 -5.91
CA ARG A 294 6.75 5.63 -5.27
C ARG A 294 7.71 6.00 -4.16
N PHE A 295 7.89 7.29 -3.98
CA PHE A 295 8.77 7.84 -2.95
C PHE A 295 7.97 8.69 -1.97
N SER A 296 8.24 8.52 -0.70
CA SER A 296 7.67 9.32 0.40
C SER A 296 8.64 9.35 1.56
N ARG A 297 8.21 9.88 2.69
CA ARG A 297 8.98 9.86 3.94
C ARG A 297 8.08 9.41 5.09
N LEU A 298 8.71 8.75 6.06
CA LEU A 298 8.15 8.42 7.36
C LEU A 298 9.06 9.08 8.40
N GLY A 299 8.62 10.19 8.97
CA GLY A 299 9.52 11.08 9.70
C GLY A 299 10.69 11.52 8.80
N ASN A 300 11.91 11.27 9.23
CA ASN A 300 13.13 11.56 8.45
C ASN A 300 13.57 10.42 7.52
N SER A 301 12.98 9.24 7.65
CA SER A 301 13.36 8.07 6.85
C SER A 301 12.74 8.11 5.46
N PRO A 302 13.52 7.90 4.39
CA PRO A 302 12.99 7.75 3.05
C PRO A 302 12.21 6.43 2.96
N VAL A 303 11.12 6.46 2.20
CA VAL A 303 10.28 5.30 1.92
C VAL A 303 10.23 5.09 0.42
N VAL A 304 10.53 3.86 -0.02
CA VAL A 304 10.31 3.38 -1.39
C VAL A 304 9.21 2.35 -1.34
N ALA A 305 8.11 2.56 -2.04
CA ALA A 305 6.96 1.66 -1.93
C ALA A 305 6.16 1.58 -3.23
N HIS A 306 5.32 0.57 -3.35
CA HIS A 306 4.18 0.59 -4.26
C HIS A 306 2.99 -0.10 -3.62
N THR A 307 1.80 0.42 -3.90
CA THR A 307 0.53 -0.16 -3.47
C THR A 307 -0.15 -0.85 -4.64
N GLY A 308 -0.94 -1.85 -4.35
CA GLY A 308 -1.78 -2.50 -5.34
C GLY A 308 -3.24 -2.54 -4.92
N SER A 309 -4.11 -2.50 -5.89
CA SER A 309 -5.55 -2.72 -5.69
C SER A 309 -6.14 -3.36 -6.93
N THR A 310 -6.95 -4.38 -6.71
CA THR A 310 -7.83 -5.02 -7.70
C THR A 310 -9.20 -5.22 -7.08
N LYS A 311 -10.15 -5.80 -7.80
CA LYS A 311 -11.44 -6.12 -7.19
C LYS A 311 -11.27 -7.16 -6.07
N GLY A 312 -11.53 -6.75 -4.83
CA GLY A 312 -11.45 -7.60 -3.64
C GLY A 312 -10.05 -7.80 -3.04
N PHE A 313 -9.03 -7.08 -3.51
CA PHE A 313 -7.67 -7.21 -2.98
C PHE A 313 -6.99 -5.85 -2.84
N THR A 314 -6.23 -5.67 -1.77
CA THR A 314 -5.26 -4.57 -1.64
C THR A 314 -3.92 -5.10 -1.13
N SER A 315 -2.86 -4.43 -1.52
CA SER A 315 -1.49 -4.82 -1.21
C SER A 315 -0.59 -3.60 -1.02
N ILE A 316 0.49 -3.77 -0.29
CA ILE A 316 1.61 -2.82 -0.22
C ILE A 316 2.92 -3.58 -0.09
N ALA A 317 3.93 -3.09 -0.79
CA ALA A 317 5.33 -3.42 -0.63
C ALA A 317 6.08 -2.13 -0.27
N LEU A 318 6.72 -2.09 0.89
CA LEU A 318 7.34 -0.91 1.48
C LEU A 318 8.76 -1.23 1.91
N LEU A 319 9.72 -0.48 1.41
CA LEU A 319 11.12 -0.53 1.80
C LEU A 319 11.49 0.75 2.56
N LEU A 320 12.18 0.59 3.67
CA LEU A 320 12.90 1.64 4.41
C LEU A 320 14.39 1.43 4.15
N PRO A 321 15.00 2.11 3.16
CA PRO A 321 16.37 1.82 2.75
C PRO A 321 17.42 2.08 3.84
N GLN A 322 17.23 3.11 4.65
CA GLN A 322 18.17 3.49 5.73
C GLN A 322 18.14 2.48 6.88
N GLU A 323 16.99 1.89 7.13
CA GLU A 323 16.75 0.90 8.18
C GLU A 323 16.99 -0.53 7.71
N ASN A 324 17.25 -0.75 6.41
CA ASN A 324 17.29 -2.07 5.77
C ASN A 324 16.03 -2.91 6.08
N MET A 325 14.88 -2.28 6.16
CA MET A 325 13.61 -2.93 6.50
C MET A 325 12.72 -3.04 5.28
N TYR A 326 12.09 -4.20 5.11
CA TYR A 326 11.06 -4.43 4.11
C TYR A 326 9.78 -4.93 4.77
N ILE A 327 8.66 -4.32 4.42
CA ILE A 327 7.34 -4.65 4.95
C ILE A 327 6.41 -4.88 3.77
N THR A 328 5.78 -6.05 3.73
CA THR A 328 4.74 -6.32 2.75
C THR A 328 3.47 -6.81 3.42
N VAL A 329 2.34 -6.27 2.98
CA VAL A 329 1.01 -6.58 3.51
C VAL A 329 0.07 -6.86 2.36
N LEU A 330 -0.57 -8.02 2.38
CA LEU A 330 -1.54 -8.46 1.38
C LEU A 330 -2.85 -8.80 2.08
N THR A 331 -3.99 -8.36 1.52
CA THR A 331 -5.32 -8.71 2.01
C THR A 331 -6.27 -9.05 0.87
N ASN A 332 -7.18 -9.96 1.12
CA ASN A 332 -8.25 -10.33 0.20
C ASN A 332 -9.54 -9.53 0.44
N CYS A 333 -9.41 -8.30 0.95
CA CYS A 333 -10.51 -7.32 0.97
C CYS A 333 -9.99 -5.92 0.63
N ASN A 334 -10.56 -5.26 -0.38
CA ASN A 334 -10.27 -3.85 -0.62
C ASN A 334 -11.02 -2.91 0.34
N CYS A 335 -11.66 -3.45 1.36
CA CYS A 335 -12.32 -2.76 2.46
C CYS A 335 -11.37 -2.38 3.61
N LYS A 336 -10.14 -2.89 3.62
CA LYS A 336 -9.14 -2.69 4.67
C LYS A 336 -7.96 -1.84 4.17
N ASN A 337 -7.41 -1.02 5.06
CA ASN A 337 -6.33 -0.09 4.70
C ASN A 337 -4.94 -0.68 5.02
N VAL A 338 -4.39 -1.46 4.10
CA VAL A 338 -3.04 -2.05 4.25
C VAL A 338 -1.93 -1.01 4.41
N ASN A 339 -2.11 0.20 3.85
CA ASN A 339 -1.11 1.27 3.99
C ASN A 339 -0.99 1.72 5.45
N ASN A 340 -2.11 1.76 6.18
CA ASN A 340 -2.10 2.13 7.59
C ASN A 340 -1.40 1.05 8.43
N VAL A 341 -1.66 -0.23 8.16
CA VAL A 341 -0.96 -1.34 8.83
C VAL A 341 0.54 -1.27 8.57
N ALA A 342 0.94 -1.18 7.30
CA ALA A 342 2.36 -1.13 6.93
C ALA A 342 3.06 0.11 7.52
N LYS A 343 2.40 1.27 7.54
CA LYS A 343 2.93 2.50 8.14
C LYS A 343 3.13 2.34 9.65
N GLN A 344 2.12 1.87 10.40
CA GLN A 344 2.23 1.67 11.84
C GLN A 344 3.32 0.65 12.20
N VAL A 345 3.47 -0.42 11.40
CA VAL A 345 4.56 -1.37 11.57
C VAL A 345 5.91 -0.73 11.25
N ALA A 346 6.02 0.05 10.18
CA ALA A 346 7.25 0.76 9.82
C ALA A 346 7.68 1.76 10.91
N GLU A 347 6.74 2.45 11.55
CA GLU A 347 6.99 3.38 12.66
C GLU A 347 7.69 2.72 13.86
N LEU A 348 7.54 1.40 14.05
CA LEU A 348 8.25 0.67 15.09
C LEU A 348 9.77 0.58 14.87
N PHE A 349 10.22 0.78 13.62
CA PHE A 349 11.62 0.58 13.20
C PHE A 349 12.32 1.85 12.75
N VAL A 350 11.58 2.95 12.59
CA VAL A 350 12.17 4.27 12.28
C VAL A 350 12.64 4.89 13.58
N THR A 351 13.97 5.04 13.71
CA THR A 351 14.52 5.80 14.82
C THR A 351 14.24 7.28 14.63
N SER A 352 13.50 7.88 15.55
CA SER A 352 13.45 9.35 15.63
C SER A 352 14.87 9.89 15.81
N PRO A 353 15.28 10.98 15.12
CA PRO A 353 16.63 11.55 15.22
C PRO A 353 17.03 12.00 16.62
N ASP A 354 16.17 11.87 17.62
CA ASP A 354 16.31 12.38 18.98
C ASP A 354 16.44 11.30 20.08
N VAL A 355 16.81 10.04 19.75
CA VAL A 355 16.95 9.03 20.82
C VAL A 355 18.09 9.38 21.80
N ASN A 356 19.09 10.18 21.41
CA ASN A 356 20.09 10.70 22.35
C ASN A 356 19.64 11.97 23.12
N LYS A 357 18.57 12.65 22.67
CA LYS A 357 17.84 13.65 23.47
C LYS A 357 16.63 13.03 24.18
N VAL A 358 16.11 11.91 23.70
CA VAL A 358 14.96 11.17 24.26
C VAL A 358 15.32 10.46 25.56
N SER A 359 16.61 10.18 25.87
CA SER A 359 16.96 9.78 27.25
C SER A 359 16.80 10.90 28.28
N ALA A 360 16.79 12.16 27.85
CA ALA A 360 16.39 13.29 28.72
C ALA A 360 14.94 13.73 28.52
N VAL A 361 14.33 13.44 27.34
CA VAL A 361 12.94 13.79 26.99
C VAL A 361 12.00 12.60 27.18
N THR A 362 12.44 11.33 27.14
CA THR A 362 11.62 10.17 27.53
C THR A 362 11.29 10.16 29.03
N LYS A 363 12.05 10.91 29.84
CA LYS A 363 11.61 11.27 31.21
C LYS A 363 10.61 12.44 31.24
N THR A 364 10.36 13.08 30.10
CA THR A 364 9.44 14.25 30.02
C THR A 364 8.25 14.00 29.06
N ILE A 365 8.19 12.89 28.32
CA ILE A 365 7.10 12.52 27.38
C ILE A 365 6.38 11.24 27.84
N GLU A 366 6.80 10.58 28.87
CA GLU A 366 5.95 9.82 29.78
C GLU A 366 5.30 10.72 30.86
N GLN A 367 5.07 11.97 30.56
CA GLN A 367 3.84 12.59 31.01
C GLN A 367 2.75 11.93 30.16
N GLU A 368 2.18 10.80 30.65
CA GLU A 368 0.81 10.43 30.39
C GLU A 368 0.05 11.75 30.28
N LYS A 369 -0.53 12.02 29.11
CA LYS A 369 -1.51 13.12 29.01
C LYS A 369 -2.53 12.82 30.10
N LYS A 370 -2.43 13.51 31.22
CA LYS A 370 -3.30 13.25 32.38
C LYS A 370 -4.68 13.68 31.95
N SER A 371 -5.55 12.71 31.81
CA SER A 371 -6.95 13.01 31.60
C SER A 371 -7.53 13.67 32.85
N ILE A 372 -8.23 14.76 32.65
CA ILE A 372 -9.01 15.41 33.70
C ILE A 372 -10.42 14.80 33.76
N ALA A 373 -11.03 14.84 34.91
CA ALA A 373 -12.45 14.53 35.06
C ALA A 373 -13.28 15.73 34.54
N VAL A 374 -14.25 15.45 33.65
CA VAL A 374 -15.21 16.42 33.14
C VAL A 374 -16.60 15.99 33.58
N SER A 375 -17.43 16.91 34.05
CA SER A 375 -18.76 16.57 34.55
C SER A 375 -19.66 16.01 33.46
N SER A 376 -20.55 15.09 33.82
CA SER A 376 -21.51 14.46 32.91
C SER A 376 -22.36 15.48 32.16
N GLU A 377 -22.69 16.61 32.80
CA GLU A 377 -23.43 17.69 32.19
C GLU A 377 -22.69 18.31 31.01
N ILE A 378 -21.37 18.55 31.13
CA ILE A 378 -20.53 19.05 30.07
C ILE A 378 -20.37 18.02 28.97
N LEU A 379 -20.12 16.74 29.31
CA LEU A 379 -19.94 15.66 28.36
C LEU A 379 -21.21 15.40 27.53
N ASN A 380 -22.39 15.51 28.12
CA ASN A 380 -23.66 15.38 27.41
C ASN A 380 -23.84 16.47 26.33
N ASN A 381 -23.31 17.67 26.52
CA ASN A 381 -23.37 18.73 25.51
C ASN A 381 -22.57 18.39 24.23
N TYR A 382 -21.60 17.45 24.32
CA TYR A 382 -20.80 17.00 23.20
C TYR A 382 -21.40 15.83 22.44
N THR A 383 -22.37 15.13 23.01
CA THR A 383 -23.02 14.00 22.35
C THR A 383 -23.84 14.44 21.15
N GLY A 384 -23.95 13.57 20.17
CA GLY A 384 -24.71 13.79 18.94
C GLY A 384 -23.97 13.37 17.68
N THR A 385 -24.56 13.69 16.53
CA THR A 385 -24.00 13.42 15.21
C THR A 385 -23.34 14.67 14.63
N TYR A 386 -22.20 14.48 13.98
CA TYR A 386 -21.39 15.55 13.40
C TYR A 386 -21.10 15.25 11.93
N GLU A 387 -21.59 16.08 11.03
CA GLU A 387 -21.44 15.91 9.60
C GLU A 387 -20.05 16.37 9.13
N VAL A 388 -19.27 15.42 8.57
CA VAL A 388 -17.94 15.68 7.98
C VAL A 388 -18.07 16.15 6.52
N LYS A 389 -19.01 15.56 5.79
CA LYS A 389 -19.41 15.87 4.42
C LYS A 389 -20.81 15.27 4.18
N PRO A 390 -21.55 15.68 3.13
CA PRO A 390 -22.90 15.18 2.88
C PRO A 390 -23.02 13.67 3.03
N ASN A 391 -23.93 13.23 3.92
CA ASN A 391 -24.20 11.82 4.27
C ASN A 391 -23.04 11.06 4.94
N VAL A 392 -22.04 11.75 5.51
CA VAL A 392 -20.93 11.13 6.26
C VAL A 392 -20.84 11.77 7.64
N ASN A 393 -21.31 11.03 8.66
CA ASN A 393 -21.42 11.51 10.03
C ASN A 393 -20.48 10.76 10.98
N LEU A 394 -19.86 11.50 11.89
CA LEU A 394 -19.26 10.99 13.13
C LEU A 394 -20.32 10.98 14.22
N THR A 395 -20.31 10.00 15.11
CA THR A 395 -21.18 10.00 16.29
C THR A 395 -20.33 10.11 17.54
N ILE A 396 -20.67 11.06 18.40
CA ILE A 396 -20.12 11.22 19.75
C ILE A 396 -21.17 10.74 20.74
N GLY A 397 -20.82 9.81 21.62
CA GLY A 397 -21.72 9.30 22.63
C GLY A 397 -21.05 9.10 23.99
N LEU A 398 -21.85 8.88 25.03
CA LEU A 398 -21.40 8.46 26.35
C LEU A 398 -21.74 7.00 26.58
N ASP A 399 -20.87 6.27 27.23
CA ASP A 399 -21.14 4.89 27.68
C ASP A 399 -21.71 4.86 29.12
N ASN A 400 -22.00 3.67 29.62
CA ASN A 400 -22.58 3.47 30.96
C ASN A 400 -21.61 3.85 32.10
N THR A 401 -20.33 4.07 31.80
CA THR A 401 -19.31 4.53 32.77
C THR A 401 -19.05 6.02 32.69
N ASN A 402 -19.87 6.74 31.92
CA ASN A 402 -19.71 8.17 31.64
C ASN A 402 -18.45 8.53 30.84
N GLN A 403 -17.93 7.56 30.08
CA GLN A 403 -16.80 7.75 29.17
C GLN A 403 -17.28 8.22 27.80
N LEU A 404 -16.76 9.37 27.33
CA LEU A 404 -17.05 9.87 26.00
C LEU A 404 -16.37 9.00 24.94
N TYR A 405 -17.09 8.68 23.86
CA TYR A 405 -16.55 7.90 22.74
C TYR A 405 -16.92 8.48 21.38
N LEU A 406 -16.09 8.19 20.39
CA LEU A 406 -16.31 8.45 18.97
C LEU A 406 -16.66 7.16 18.24
N LEU A 407 -17.67 7.21 17.36
CA LEU A 407 -17.92 6.23 16.30
C LEU A 407 -17.63 6.87 14.95
N ALA A 408 -16.69 6.31 14.19
CA ALA A 408 -16.44 6.73 12.83
C ALA A 408 -17.54 6.22 11.87
N PRO A 409 -17.76 6.85 10.71
CA PRO A 409 -18.77 6.44 9.75
C PRO A 409 -18.61 4.97 9.35
N GLY A 410 -19.71 4.19 9.49
CA GLY A 410 -19.72 2.78 9.15
C GLY A 410 -18.95 1.86 10.11
N GLN A 411 -18.50 2.36 11.27
CA GLN A 411 -17.85 1.55 12.29
C GLN A 411 -18.76 1.33 13.51
N THR A 412 -18.68 0.14 14.09
CA THR A 412 -19.41 -0.23 15.32
C THR A 412 -18.53 -0.13 16.57
N LYS A 413 -17.20 -0.02 16.37
CA LYS A 413 -16.22 0.02 17.48
C LYS A 413 -16.13 1.43 18.05
N LYS A 414 -16.41 1.54 19.34
CA LYS A 414 -16.27 2.78 20.11
C LYS A 414 -14.79 3.09 20.33
N VAL A 415 -14.39 4.33 20.06
CA VAL A 415 -13.05 4.89 20.35
C VAL A 415 -13.18 5.83 21.53
N GLU A 416 -12.61 5.50 22.66
CA GLU A 416 -12.66 6.29 23.89
C GLU A 416 -11.92 7.62 23.75
N LEU A 417 -12.52 8.71 24.26
CA LEU A 417 -12.00 10.06 24.24
C LEU A 417 -11.64 10.51 25.66
N PHE A 418 -10.39 10.84 25.89
CA PHE A 418 -9.86 11.26 27.18
C PHE A 418 -9.70 12.78 27.21
N ALA A 419 -10.28 13.45 28.21
CA ALA A 419 -10.25 14.91 28.29
C ALA A 419 -8.86 15.41 28.71
N GLU A 420 -8.24 16.29 27.93
CA GLU A 420 -7.05 17.04 28.31
C GLU A 420 -7.46 18.42 28.90
N THR A 421 -8.53 19.00 28.34
CA THR A 421 -9.24 20.16 28.89
C THR A 421 -10.75 19.92 28.84
N GLN A 422 -11.56 20.87 29.27
CA GLN A 422 -13.02 20.73 29.22
C GLN A 422 -13.56 20.49 27.80
N ASN A 423 -12.92 21.04 26.75
CA ASN A 423 -13.37 20.93 25.35
C ASN A 423 -12.37 20.30 24.41
N HIS A 424 -11.20 19.88 24.92
CA HIS A 424 -10.15 19.22 24.13
C HIS A 424 -9.91 17.81 24.66
N PHE A 425 -9.97 16.83 23.74
CA PHE A 425 -9.90 15.39 24.05
C PHE A 425 -8.87 14.72 23.15
N PHE A 426 -8.21 13.69 23.67
CA PHE A 426 -7.26 12.87 22.94
C PHE A 426 -7.67 11.40 22.94
N VAL A 427 -7.12 10.65 22.00
CA VAL A 427 -7.30 9.19 21.87
C VAL A 427 -6.00 8.52 22.28
N LYS A 428 -6.04 7.54 23.19
CA LYS A 428 -4.83 6.82 23.67
C LYS A 428 -4.25 5.83 22.65
N ILE A 429 -5.10 5.32 21.74
CA ILE A 429 -4.73 4.23 20.83
C ILE A 429 -4.24 4.70 19.45
N VAL A 430 -4.42 5.98 19.11
CA VAL A 430 -3.97 6.61 17.86
C VAL A 430 -3.64 8.07 18.11
N ASP A 431 -2.75 8.65 17.30
CA ASP A 431 -2.47 10.08 17.31
C ASP A 431 -3.67 10.83 16.71
N ALA A 432 -4.66 11.12 17.59
CA ALA A 432 -5.86 11.85 17.22
C ALA A 432 -6.34 12.71 18.41
N GLU A 433 -6.76 13.92 18.10
CA GLU A 433 -7.29 14.90 19.06
C GLU A 433 -8.60 15.48 18.55
N ILE A 434 -9.52 15.73 19.44
CA ILE A 434 -10.83 16.34 19.14
C ILE A 434 -11.00 17.58 19.98
N THR A 435 -11.31 18.71 19.33
CA THR A 435 -11.69 19.94 20.00
C THR A 435 -13.15 20.25 19.65
N PHE A 436 -14.00 20.40 20.67
CA PHE A 436 -15.38 20.85 20.49
C PHE A 436 -15.44 22.38 20.44
N ASN A 437 -16.02 22.91 19.34
CA ASN A 437 -16.14 24.34 19.11
C ASN A 437 -17.54 24.80 19.51
N LYS A 438 -17.59 25.90 20.24
CA LYS A 438 -18.82 26.51 20.77
C LYS A 438 -19.07 27.88 20.11
N ASN A 439 -20.34 28.26 20.02
CA ASN A 439 -20.72 29.60 19.62
C ASN A 439 -20.72 30.59 20.84
N GLU A 440 -21.09 31.83 20.60
CA GLU A 440 -21.13 32.91 21.62
C GLU A 440 -22.11 32.59 22.77
N THR A 441 -23.12 31.75 22.53
CA THR A 441 -24.09 31.31 23.55
C THR A 441 -23.65 29.98 24.22
N ASN A 442 -22.40 29.59 24.08
CA ASN A 442 -21.77 28.38 24.68
C ASN A 442 -22.33 27.04 24.17
N ASN A 443 -23.10 27.03 23.09
CA ASN A 443 -23.59 25.81 22.45
C ASN A 443 -22.55 25.19 21.52
N VAL A 444 -22.41 23.86 21.56
CA VAL A 444 -21.50 23.12 20.68
C VAL A 444 -22.06 23.08 19.26
N ILE A 445 -21.35 23.71 18.32
CA ILE A 445 -21.75 23.85 16.92
C ILE A 445 -20.94 22.95 15.96
N SER A 446 -19.76 22.53 16.38
CA SER A 446 -18.89 21.67 15.56
C SER A 446 -17.83 21.00 16.41
N LEU A 447 -17.15 19.99 15.83
CA LEU A 447 -15.89 19.48 16.33
C LEU A 447 -14.77 19.62 15.28
N THR A 448 -13.55 19.78 15.76
CA THR A 448 -12.33 19.70 14.96
C THR A 448 -11.59 18.44 15.35
N LEU A 449 -11.44 17.50 14.41
CA LEU A 449 -10.62 16.30 14.55
C LEU A 449 -9.26 16.54 13.89
N ASN A 450 -8.20 16.48 14.67
CA ASN A 450 -6.83 16.42 14.17
C ASN A 450 -6.38 14.96 14.24
N GLN A 451 -5.98 14.39 13.12
CA GLN A 451 -5.47 13.03 13.06
C GLN A 451 -4.26 12.95 12.13
N SER A 452 -3.10 12.59 12.67
CA SER A 452 -1.85 12.44 11.89
C SER A 452 -1.56 13.70 11.04
N GLY A 453 -1.75 14.89 11.59
CA GLY A 453 -1.52 16.17 10.92
C GLY A 453 -2.61 16.62 9.95
N ARG A 454 -3.71 15.87 9.81
CA ARG A 454 -4.90 16.29 9.03
C ARG A 454 -5.98 16.86 9.94
N LYS A 455 -6.48 18.03 9.55
CA LYS A 455 -7.57 18.71 10.24
C LYS A 455 -8.89 18.48 9.51
N ILE A 456 -9.89 17.95 10.21
CA ILE A 456 -11.26 17.73 9.73
C ILE A 456 -12.20 18.50 10.63
N ILE A 457 -13.08 19.32 10.06
CA ILE A 457 -14.13 20.04 10.81
C ILE A 457 -15.45 19.37 10.47
N ALA A 458 -16.20 18.94 11.50
CA ALA A 458 -17.52 18.35 11.37
C ALA A 458 -18.54 19.22 12.10
N LYS A 459 -19.62 19.60 11.42
CA LYS A 459 -20.72 20.41 11.99
C LYS A 459 -21.65 19.53 12.80
N LYS A 460 -22.09 20.01 13.95
CA LYS A 460 -23.11 19.33 14.76
C LYS A 460 -24.47 19.45 14.07
N ASN A 461 -25.17 18.32 13.90
CA ASN A 461 -26.53 18.25 13.35
C ASN A 461 -27.58 18.60 14.44
#